data_e789de4f427a9671f786033d437c377b
#
_entry.id   e789de4f427a9671f786033d437c377b
#
_cell.length_a   1.000
_cell.length_b   1.000
_cell.length_c   1.000
_cell.angle_alpha   90.00
_cell.angle_beta   90.00
_cell.angle_gamma   90.00
#
_symmetry.space_group_name_H-M   'P 1'
#
loop_
_entity.id
_entity.type
_entity.pdbx_description
1 polymer ?
#
loop_
_entity_poly.entity_id
_entity_poly.type
_entity_poly.pdbx_seq_one_letter_code
_entity_poly.pdbx_strand_id
1 'polypeptide(L)'
;RSIANDLGKNLGCGGYLIKLIRTQAGKFRVENSVQLDGIDVESNLINPLDILNLPKIAVDNDDLARIKNGMPIYKTCDKIGNFVSLIYNDVEICAVGIADGEKIKLKKVFI
;
A
#
# COMPACT_ATOMS: atom_id res chain seq x y z
N ARG A 1 -22.10 -9.27 4.50
CA ARG A 1 -23.57 -9.03 4.40
C ARG A 1 -24.17 -9.68 3.16
N SER A 2 -23.60 -9.46 1.98
CA SER A 2 -24.12 -10.05 0.71
C SER A 2 -24.16 -11.57 0.75
N ILE A 3 -23.14 -12.23 1.26
CA ILE A 3 -23.11 -13.71 1.37
C ILE A 3 -24.28 -14.23 2.20
N ALA A 4 -24.58 -13.63 3.35
CA ALA A 4 -25.70 -14.04 4.18
C ALA A 4 -27.06 -13.84 3.46
N ASN A 5 -27.21 -12.73 2.76
CA ASN A 5 -28.39 -12.44 1.98
C ASN A 5 -28.58 -13.41 0.81
N ASP A 6 -27.51 -13.70 0.05
CA ASP A 6 -27.55 -14.58 -1.11
C ASP A 6 -27.80 -16.03 -0.71
N LEU A 7 -27.17 -16.48 0.39
CA LEU A 7 -27.45 -17.80 0.97
C LEU A 7 -28.91 -17.91 1.40
N GLY A 8 -29.43 -16.89 2.09
CA GLY A 8 -30.84 -16.87 2.52
C GLY A 8 -31.84 -16.88 1.37
N LYS A 9 -31.51 -16.20 0.25
CA LYS A 9 -32.31 -16.25 -0.98
C LYS A 9 -32.30 -17.65 -1.60
N ASN A 10 -31.12 -18.26 -1.72
CA ASN A 10 -30.98 -19.60 -2.29
C ASN A 10 -31.70 -20.66 -1.47
N LEU A 11 -31.75 -20.53 -0.16
CA LEU A 11 -32.50 -21.41 0.75
C LEU A 11 -34.00 -21.11 0.82
N GLY A 12 -34.44 -19.97 0.27
CA GLY A 12 -35.85 -19.55 0.29
C GLY A 12 -36.38 -19.04 1.63
N CYS A 13 -35.49 -18.87 2.65
CA CYS A 13 -35.87 -18.47 4.00
C CYS A 13 -35.42 -17.06 4.39
N GLY A 14 -34.68 -16.38 3.51
CA GLY A 14 -33.99 -15.13 3.87
C GLY A 14 -32.80 -15.36 4.78
N GLY A 15 -31.99 -14.32 5.00
CA GLY A 15 -30.83 -14.39 5.88
C GLY A 15 -30.27 -13.02 6.19
N TYR A 16 -29.69 -12.89 7.38
CA TYR A 16 -29.00 -11.66 7.80
C TYR A 16 -27.74 -12.00 8.63
N LEU A 17 -26.81 -11.07 8.65
CA LEU A 17 -25.56 -11.20 9.38
C LEU A 17 -25.76 -10.84 10.86
N ILE A 18 -25.47 -11.76 11.77
CA ILE A 18 -25.55 -11.54 13.22
C ILE A 18 -24.24 -10.96 13.75
N LYS A 19 -23.10 -11.51 13.29
CA LYS A 19 -21.76 -11.15 13.77
C LYS A 19 -20.75 -11.25 12.67
N LEU A 20 -19.82 -10.31 12.62
CA LEU A 20 -18.68 -10.30 11.71
C LEU A 20 -17.44 -9.86 12.47
N ILE A 21 -16.38 -10.62 12.35
CA ILE A 21 -15.04 -10.25 12.83
C ILE A 21 -14.10 -10.34 11.66
N ARG A 22 -13.44 -9.20 11.35
CA ARG A 22 -12.38 -9.18 10.34
C ARG A 22 -11.09 -9.65 11.00
N THR A 23 -10.61 -10.80 10.61
CA THR A 23 -9.37 -11.40 11.14
C THR A 23 -8.14 -11.01 10.35
N GLN A 24 -8.31 -10.61 9.07
CA GLN A 24 -7.21 -10.24 8.21
C GLN A 24 -7.66 -9.25 7.12
N ALA A 25 -6.77 -8.34 6.72
CA ALA A 25 -6.90 -7.47 5.56
C ALA A 25 -5.53 -7.33 4.88
N GLY A 26 -5.33 -7.99 3.74
CA GLY A 26 -4.02 -8.08 3.09
C GLY A 26 -3.00 -8.76 4.01
N LYS A 27 -1.91 -8.09 4.32
CA LYS A 27 -0.87 -8.57 5.26
C LYS A 27 -1.19 -8.28 6.73
N PHE A 28 -2.19 -7.41 7.00
CA PHE A 28 -2.56 -7.05 8.38
C PHE A 28 -3.45 -8.12 9.01
N ARG A 29 -3.05 -8.62 10.16
CA ARG A 29 -3.76 -9.65 10.93
C ARG A 29 -4.22 -9.09 12.26
N VAL A 30 -5.38 -9.56 12.75
CA VAL A 30 -5.96 -9.08 14.00
C VAL A 30 -5.06 -9.37 15.21
N GLU A 31 -4.28 -10.45 15.17
CA GLU A 31 -3.34 -10.82 16.24
C GLU A 31 -2.23 -9.78 16.42
N ASN A 32 -1.90 -9.04 15.36
CA ASN A 32 -0.88 -7.99 15.37
C ASN A 32 -1.49 -6.59 15.54
N SER A 33 -2.80 -6.50 15.74
CA SER A 33 -3.47 -5.23 15.97
C SER A 33 -3.35 -4.81 17.43
N VAL A 34 -3.41 -3.50 17.67
CA VAL A 34 -3.42 -2.92 19.01
C VAL A 34 -4.76 -2.23 19.27
N GLN A 35 -5.13 -2.13 20.53
CA GLN A 35 -6.33 -1.40 20.90
C GLN A 35 -6.13 0.10 20.72
N LEU A 36 -7.20 0.81 20.36
CA LEU A 36 -7.13 2.25 20.12
C LEU A 36 -6.84 3.04 21.40
N ASP A 37 -7.38 2.57 22.53
CA ASP A 37 -7.18 3.21 23.83
C ASP A 37 -5.74 2.96 24.33
N GLY A 38 -5.00 4.05 24.54
CA GLY A 38 -3.62 3.99 25.02
C GLY A 38 -2.58 3.58 23.97
N ILE A 39 -2.92 3.70 22.68
CA ILE A 39 -1.97 3.39 21.61
C ILE A 39 -0.77 4.35 21.63
N ASP A 40 0.44 3.79 21.67
CA ASP A 40 1.65 4.52 21.32
C ASP A 40 1.84 4.47 19.81
N VAL A 41 1.61 5.60 19.16
CA VAL A 41 1.64 5.70 17.69
C VAL A 41 3.03 5.38 17.15
N GLU A 42 4.09 5.92 17.76
CA GLU A 42 5.45 5.78 17.24
C GLU A 42 5.94 4.32 17.23
N SER A 43 5.68 3.59 18.31
CA SER A 43 6.08 2.18 18.40
C SER A 43 5.22 1.23 17.57
N ASN A 44 4.02 1.64 17.17
CA ASN A 44 3.08 0.81 16.41
C ASN A 44 2.98 1.18 14.92
N LEU A 45 3.71 2.21 14.47
CA LEU A 45 3.81 2.52 13.05
C LEU A 45 4.57 1.42 12.30
N ILE A 46 3.97 0.94 11.23
CA ILE A 46 4.59 -0.05 10.34
C ILE A 46 5.20 0.69 9.17
N ASN A 47 6.47 0.37 8.85
CA ASN A 47 7.11 0.94 7.66
C ASN A 47 6.34 0.52 6.39
N PRO A 48 5.90 1.45 5.55
CA PRO A 48 5.21 1.12 4.31
C PRO A 48 5.98 0.15 3.41
N LEU A 49 7.30 0.16 3.44
CA LEU A 49 8.14 -0.75 2.66
C LEU A 49 8.00 -2.23 3.05
N ASP A 50 7.58 -2.52 4.28
CA ASP A 50 7.34 -3.88 4.75
C ASP A 50 6.00 -4.44 4.25
N ILE A 51 5.06 -3.53 3.98
CA ILE A 51 3.71 -3.88 3.53
C ILE A 51 3.61 -3.83 2.00
N LEU A 52 4.18 -2.81 1.37
CA LEU A 52 4.16 -2.65 -0.08
C LEU A 52 5.11 -3.68 -0.72
N ASN A 53 4.54 -4.66 -1.41
CA ASN A 53 5.31 -5.67 -2.13
C ASN A 53 5.65 -5.18 -3.54
N LEU A 54 6.21 -3.96 -3.65
CA LEU A 54 6.58 -3.32 -4.90
C LEU A 54 8.09 -3.39 -5.12
N PRO A 55 8.53 -3.48 -6.38
CA PRO A 55 9.94 -3.33 -6.71
C PRO A 55 10.47 -1.99 -6.20
N LYS A 56 11.62 -2.03 -5.55
CA LYS A 56 12.27 -0.86 -4.96
C LYS A 56 13.26 -0.27 -5.96
N ILE A 57 13.22 1.04 -6.16
CA ILE A 57 14.15 1.79 -6.99
C ILE A 57 14.77 2.89 -6.13
N ALA A 58 16.09 2.83 -5.97
CA ALA A 58 16.82 3.84 -5.24
C ALA A 58 16.84 5.17 -5.99
N VAL A 59 16.62 6.27 -5.28
CA VAL A 59 16.66 7.62 -5.79
C VAL A 59 17.79 8.41 -5.13
N ASP A 60 18.37 9.34 -5.88
CA ASP A 60 19.39 10.27 -5.41
C ASP A 60 18.81 11.65 -5.06
N ASN A 61 19.68 12.60 -4.70
CA ASN A 61 19.27 13.95 -4.32
C ASN A 61 18.62 14.72 -5.48
N ASP A 62 19.08 14.52 -6.69
CA ASP A 62 18.53 15.18 -7.88
C ASP A 62 17.12 14.63 -8.18
N ASP A 63 16.93 13.33 -8.02
CA ASP A 63 15.64 12.68 -8.12
C ASP A 63 14.66 13.18 -7.04
N LEU A 64 15.15 13.37 -5.79
CA LEU A 64 14.32 13.94 -4.71
C LEU A 64 13.77 15.31 -5.06
N ALA A 65 14.61 16.19 -5.62
CA ALA A 65 14.17 17.50 -6.07
C ALA A 65 13.08 17.41 -7.14
N ARG A 66 13.20 16.46 -8.07
CA ARG A 66 12.17 16.17 -9.09
C ARG A 66 10.88 15.63 -8.46
N ILE A 67 10.99 14.69 -7.52
CA ILE A 67 9.84 14.08 -6.83
C ILE A 67 9.04 15.16 -6.09
N LYS A 68 9.70 16.03 -5.35
CA LYS A 68 9.06 17.16 -4.63
C LYS A 68 8.25 18.07 -5.55
N ASN A 69 8.71 18.23 -6.77
CA ASN A 69 8.04 19.03 -7.79
C ASN A 69 7.03 18.23 -8.64
N GLY A 70 6.78 16.96 -8.29
CA GLY A 70 5.87 16.09 -9.04
C GLY A 70 6.35 15.71 -10.44
N MET A 71 7.64 15.89 -10.73
CA MET A 71 8.25 15.63 -12.03
C MET A 71 8.61 14.15 -12.20
N PRO A 72 8.52 13.57 -13.40
CA PRO A 72 8.93 12.20 -13.66
C PRO A 72 10.44 12.03 -13.44
N ILE A 73 10.84 10.82 -13.06
CA ILE A 73 12.25 10.43 -12.89
C ILE A 73 12.69 9.65 -14.11
N TYR A 74 13.89 9.91 -14.61
CA TYR A 74 14.49 9.22 -15.74
C TYR A 74 15.41 8.11 -15.23
N LYS A 75 14.81 6.95 -14.95
CA LYS A 75 15.52 5.72 -14.60
C LYS A 75 14.94 4.55 -15.39
N THR A 76 15.81 3.78 -15.99
CA THR A 76 15.43 2.54 -16.68
C THR A 76 14.95 1.51 -15.68
N CYS A 77 13.83 0.89 -15.98
CA CYS A 77 13.27 -0.19 -15.20
C CYS A 77 12.69 -1.26 -16.13
N ASP A 78 13.12 -2.49 -15.96
CA ASP A 78 12.67 -3.63 -16.78
C ASP A 78 11.20 -4.00 -16.55
N LYS A 79 10.55 -3.40 -15.54
CA LYS A 79 9.18 -3.70 -15.14
C LYS A 79 8.18 -2.70 -15.70
N ILE A 80 8.13 -2.59 -17.03
CA ILE A 80 7.25 -1.66 -17.73
C ILE A 80 5.77 -1.91 -17.35
N GLY A 81 5.05 -0.82 -17.06
CA GLY A 81 3.63 -0.85 -16.70
C GLY A 81 3.33 -1.22 -15.26
N ASN A 82 4.34 -1.63 -14.47
CA ASN A 82 4.15 -1.99 -13.07
C ASN A 82 4.39 -0.82 -12.12
N PHE A 83 3.73 -0.88 -10.97
CA PHE A 83 4.02 0.02 -9.86
C PHE A 83 5.39 -0.28 -9.27
N VAL A 84 6.11 0.78 -8.91
CA VAL A 84 7.42 0.74 -8.27
C VAL A 84 7.46 1.69 -7.08
N SER A 85 8.19 1.33 -6.05
CA SER A 85 8.48 2.20 -4.89
C SER A 85 9.79 2.92 -5.10
N LEU A 86 9.79 4.24 -4.97
CA LEU A 86 10.99 5.09 -5.01
C LEU A 86 11.47 5.30 -3.59
N ILE A 87 12.70 4.85 -3.30
CA ILE A 87 13.25 4.85 -1.95
C ILE A 87 14.54 5.66 -1.89
N TYR A 88 14.68 6.42 -0.82
CA TYR A 88 15.88 7.18 -0.51
C TYR A 88 16.60 6.56 0.69
N ASN A 89 17.95 6.45 0.61
CA ASN A 89 18.79 5.82 1.62
C ASN A 89 18.33 4.43 2.07
N ASP A 90 17.71 3.65 1.18
CA ASP A 90 17.20 2.28 1.41
C ASP A 90 16.12 2.11 2.50
N VAL A 91 15.69 3.19 3.12
CA VAL A 91 14.79 3.18 4.29
C VAL A 91 13.52 3.99 4.06
N GLU A 92 13.63 5.11 3.36
CA GLU A 92 12.54 6.08 3.25
C GLU A 92 11.82 5.98 1.90
N ILE A 93 10.51 5.75 1.94
CA ILE A 93 9.69 5.79 0.74
C ILE A 93 9.36 7.24 0.38
N CYS A 94 9.81 7.69 -0.79
CA CYS A 94 9.57 9.05 -1.29
C CYS A 94 8.34 9.14 -2.17
N ALA A 95 8.11 8.12 -2.99
CA ALA A 95 6.98 8.09 -3.91
C ALA A 95 6.68 6.67 -4.39
N VAL A 96 5.49 6.51 -4.96
CA VAL A 96 5.12 5.37 -5.80
C VAL A 96 4.85 5.88 -7.21
N GLY A 97 5.40 5.20 -8.20
CA GLY A 97 5.25 5.53 -9.60
C GLY A 97 4.95 4.30 -10.46
N ILE A 98 4.74 4.55 -11.76
CA ILE A 98 4.64 3.51 -12.78
C ILE A 98 5.82 3.64 -13.72
N ALA A 99 6.55 2.55 -13.91
CA ALA A 99 7.65 2.47 -14.84
C ALA A 99 7.15 2.43 -16.29
N ASP A 100 7.74 3.26 -17.16
CA ASP A 100 7.42 3.40 -18.59
C ASP A 100 8.67 3.09 -19.45
N GLY A 101 9.51 2.16 -18.98
CA GLY A 101 10.77 1.79 -19.63
C GLY A 101 11.92 2.79 -19.37
N GLU A 102 11.82 4.00 -19.87
CA GLU A 102 12.86 5.04 -19.76
C GLU A 102 12.62 6.00 -18.58
N LYS A 103 11.40 6.11 -18.13
CA LYS A 103 11.01 7.03 -17.05
C LYS A 103 9.99 6.40 -16.11
N ILE A 104 9.90 6.97 -14.91
CA ILE A 104 8.92 6.61 -13.90
C ILE A 104 7.98 7.79 -13.70
N LYS A 105 6.71 7.58 -14.04
CA LYS A 105 5.64 8.56 -13.81
C LYS A 105 5.16 8.45 -12.37
N LEU A 106 5.23 9.53 -11.61
CA LEU A 106 4.78 9.56 -10.21
C LEU A 106 3.26 9.39 -10.12
N LYS A 107 2.80 8.59 -9.18
CA LYS A 107 1.38 8.39 -8.87
C LYS A 107 1.02 8.90 -7.48
N LYS A 108 1.91 8.74 -6.52
CA LYS A 108 1.76 9.25 -5.15
C LYS A 108 3.12 9.69 -4.63
N VAL A 109 3.19 10.86 -4.06
CA VAL A 109 4.38 11.45 -3.43
C VAL A 109 4.13 11.53 -1.93
N PHE A 110 5.16 11.23 -1.12
CA PHE A 110 5.09 11.18 0.35
C PHE A 110 5.99 12.21 1.04
N ILE A 111 6.82 12.93 0.28
CA ILE A 111 7.79 13.94 0.78
C ILE A 111 7.44 15.33 0.31
#